data_cb85fbaa06bb804cf151cf86707d0bec
#
_entry.id   cb85fbaa06bb804cf151cf86707d0bec
#
_cell.length_a   1.000
_cell.length_b   1.000
_cell.length_c   1.000
_cell.angle_alpha   90.00
_cell.angle_beta   90.00
_cell.angle_gamma   90.00
#
_symmetry.space_group_name_H-M   'P 1'
#
loop_
_entity.id
_entity.type
_entity.pdbx_description
1 polymer ?
#
loop_
_entity_poly.entity_id
_entity_poly.type
_entity_poly.pdbx_seq_one_letter_code
_entity_poly.pdbx_strand_id
1 'polypeptide(L)'
;MARDADLGVLERLAGLRQLDIGALAQLADVAELELRTVFNSGAPNPSLLRRLAPVLGLHTADLFAMVGADVPDALAPADTTAGSLVPDLVRRTVALPPEKKDALRKFVASMPREESTEPVPRLPLYEQYSPGPGALPMRMARNRNLNWTATAKTFQAVTGRYWSAATYGGVGHGRIQLTPELLLDFSAVLGVASGDLAAVTGIEPPGASPGPATAGVAELIWDVRRLAASQLQQVSDLAESMRK
;
A
#
# COMPACT_ATOMS: atom_id res chain seq x y z
N MET A 1 5.16 17.88 -23.97
CA MET A 1 4.41 17.19 -22.91
C MET A 1 3.58 15.98 -23.38
N ALA A 2 3.91 15.29 -24.49
CA ALA A 2 3.11 14.17 -25.01
C ALA A 2 3.87 12.82 -25.01
N ARG A 3 5.03 12.74 -24.34
CA ARG A 3 5.86 11.51 -24.30
C ARG A 3 5.62 10.61 -23.07
N ASP A 4 5.00 11.12 -22.00
CA ASP A 4 4.88 10.37 -20.74
C ASP A 4 3.69 9.39 -20.67
N ALA A 5 2.72 9.52 -21.57
CA ALA A 5 1.52 8.66 -21.58
C ALA A 5 1.77 7.23 -22.11
N ASP A 6 2.88 7.02 -22.83
CA ASP A 6 3.25 5.73 -23.44
C ASP A 6 4.26 4.92 -22.60
N LEU A 7 4.83 5.51 -21.53
CA LEU A 7 5.80 4.83 -20.68
C LEU A 7 5.10 3.83 -19.75
N GLY A 8 5.66 2.65 -19.61
CA GLY A 8 5.19 1.65 -18.65
C GLY A 8 5.28 2.15 -17.19
N VAL A 9 4.46 1.59 -16.31
CA VAL A 9 4.46 1.96 -14.86
C VAL A 9 5.86 1.90 -14.25
N LEU A 10 6.61 0.83 -14.52
CA LEU A 10 7.97 0.65 -13.99
C LEU A 10 8.93 1.74 -14.49
N GLU A 11 8.79 2.14 -15.74
CA GLU A 11 9.63 3.18 -16.33
C GLU A 11 9.35 4.55 -15.71
N ARG A 12 8.08 4.89 -15.48
CA ARG A 12 7.72 6.12 -14.76
C ARG A 12 8.24 6.13 -13.33
N LEU A 13 8.13 5.01 -12.61
CA LEU A 13 8.64 4.89 -11.24
C LEU A 13 10.18 4.98 -11.18
N ALA A 14 10.89 4.40 -12.15
CA ALA A 14 12.35 4.53 -12.28
C ALA A 14 12.75 5.97 -12.61
N GLY A 15 12.02 6.62 -13.52
CA GLY A 15 12.24 8.02 -13.89
C GLY A 15 12.12 8.99 -12.72
N LEU A 16 11.15 8.79 -11.82
CA LEU A 16 11.03 9.58 -10.59
C LEU A 16 12.26 9.50 -9.68
N ARG A 17 13.00 8.40 -9.77
CA ARG A 17 14.25 8.16 -9.01
C ARG A 17 15.50 8.49 -9.82
N GLN A 18 15.32 9.05 -11.01
CA GLN A 18 16.41 9.35 -11.95
C GLN A 18 17.26 8.10 -12.28
N LEU A 19 16.64 6.92 -12.27
CA LEU A 19 17.27 5.66 -12.61
C LEU A 19 17.03 5.35 -14.09
N ASP A 20 18.10 5.25 -14.86
CA ASP A 20 18.04 4.66 -16.20
C ASP A 20 17.94 3.11 -16.10
N ILE A 21 17.70 2.46 -17.23
CA ILE A 21 17.51 1.01 -17.25
C ILE A 21 18.78 0.26 -16.82
N GLY A 22 19.98 0.77 -17.13
CA GLY A 22 21.24 0.16 -16.73
C GLY A 22 21.46 0.25 -15.22
N ALA A 23 21.27 1.43 -14.62
CA ALA A 23 21.36 1.62 -13.20
C ALA A 23 20.30 0.78 -12.44
N LEU A 24 19.07 0.73 -12.93
CA LEU A 24 18.01 -0.10 -12.36
C LEU A 24 18.36 -1.59 -12.42
N ALA A 25 18.90 -2.07 -13.54
CA ALA A 25 19.35 -3.45 -13.72
C ALA A 25 20.45 -3.81 -12.72
N GLN A 26 21.45 -2.94 -12.59
CA GLN A 26 22.58 -3.13 -11.68
C GLN A 26 22.11 -3.16 -10.21
N LEU A 27 21.27 -2.20 -9.80
CA LEU A 27 20.78 -2.13 -8.41
C LEU A 27 19.86 -3.30 -8.04
N ALA A 28 19.08 -3.79 -9.00
CA ALA A 28 18.18 -4.92 -8.79
C ALA A 28 18.86 -6.28 -9.02
N ASP A 29 20.12 -6.31 -9.43
CA ASP A 29 20.87 -7.52 -9.79
C ASP A 29 20.12 -8.38 -10.82
N VAL A 30 19.68 -7.76 -11.92
CA VAL A 30 18.96 -8.40 -13.03
C VAL A 30 19.61 -8.07 -14.36
N ALA A 31 19.38 -8.90 -15.38
CA ALA A 31 19.90 -8.62 -16.71
C ALA A 31 19.16 -7.40 -17.32
N GLU A 32 19.91 -6.46 -17.87
CA GLU A 32 19.33 -5.28 -18.55
C GLU A 32 18.39 -5.68 -19.70
N LEU A 33 18.70 -6.78 -20.40
CA LEU A 33 17.85 -7.32 -21.45
C LEU A 33 16.48 -7.78 -20.92
N GLU A 34 16.44 -8.36 -19.71
CA GLU A 34 15.19 -8.75 -19.07
C GLU A 34 14.32 -7.51 -18.78
N LEU A 35 14.91 -6.44 -18.22
CA LEU A 35 14.19 -5.18 -17.99
C LEU A 35 13.70 -4.54 -19.28
N ARG A 36 14.53 -4.51 -20.35
CA ARG A 36 14.12 -3.99 -21.66
C ARG A 36 12.94 -4.76 -22.23
N THR A 37 12.95 -6.08 -22.07
CA THR A 37 11.83 -6.92 -22.52
C THR A 37 10.54 -6.58 -21.77
N VAL A 38 10.62 -6.41 -20.46
CA VAL A 38 9.45 -6.06 -19.62
C VAL A 38 8.94 -4.66 -19.95
N PHE A 39 9.82 -3.68 -20.11
CA PHE A 39 9.43 -2.32 -20.49
C PHE A 39 8.71 -2.26 -21.83
N ASN A 40 9.11 -3.13 -22.78
CA ASN A 40 8.50 -3.19 -24.09
C ASN A 40 7.25 -4.07 -24.18
N SER A 41 7.17 -5.16 -23.40
CA SER A 41 6.08 -6.15 -23.48
C SER A 41 5.08 -6.11 -22.30
N GLY A 42 5.39 -5.38 -21.25
CA GLY A 42 4.46 -5.05 -20.18
C GLY A 42 4.13 -6.14 -19.15
N ALA A 43 4.73 -7.32 -19.22
CA ALA A 43 4.43 -8.43 -18.30
C ALA A 43 5.63 -8.83 -17.44
N PRO A 44 5.90 -8.15 -16.30
CA PRO A 44 6.99 -8.51 -15.41
C PRO A 44 6.69 -9.84 -14.68
N ASN A 45 7.71 -10.71 -14.60
CA ASN A 45 7.58 -11.93 -13.80
C ASN A 45 7.65 -11.61 -12.29
N PRO A 46 7.09 -12.49 -11.42
CA PRO A 46 7.08 -12.26 -9.98
C PRO A 46 8.46 -12.13 -9.33
N SER A 47 9.49 -12.80 -9.83
CA SER A 47 10.84 -12.71 -9.26
C SER A 47 11.48 -11.36 -9.57
N LEU A 48 11.27 -10.82 -10.74
CA LEU A 48 11.72 -9.50 -11.13
C LEU A 48 11.07 -8.41 -10.25
N LEU A 49 9.75 -8.49 -10.01
CA LEU A 49 9.06 -7.53 -9.14
C LEU A 49 9.60 -7.55 -7.70
N ARG A 50 9.96 -8.72 -7.17
CA ARG A 50 10.58 -8.82 -5.84
C ARG A 50 11.94 -8.15 -5.76
N ARG A 51 12.72 -8.16 -6.84
CA ARG A 51 14.02 -7.50 -6.90
C ARG A 51 13.90 -5.99 -7.13
N LEU A 52 12.95 -5.57 -7.94
CA LEU A 52 12.72 -4.15 -8.24
C LEU A 52 12.11 -3.36 -7.07
N ALA A 53 11.20 -3.97 -6.30
CA ALA A 53 10.47 -3.28 -5.25
C ALA A 53 11.39 -2.56 -4.24
N PRO A 54 12.43 -3.19 -3.63
CA PRO A 54 13.32 -2.50 -2.70
C PRO A 54 14.14 -1.39 -3.37
N VAL A 55 14.55 -1.56 -4.63
CA VAL A 55 15.29 -0.55 -5.39
C VAL A 55 14.43 0.68 -5.64
N LEU A 56 13.14 0.46 -5.89
CA LEU A 56 12.15 1.50 -6.05
C LEU A 56 11.61 2.05 -4.71
N GLY A 57 12.10 1.57 -3.56
CA GLY A 57 11.63 2.00 -2.24
C GLY A 57 10.15 1.69 -2.00
N LEU A 58 9.63 0.62 -2.62
CA LEU A 58 8.23 0.20 -2.54
C LEU A 58 8.10 -1.15 -1.84
N HIS A 59 6.96 -1.36 -1.20
CA HIS A 59 6.61 -2.69 -0.75
C HIS A 59 6.32 -3.61 -1.94
N THR A 60 6.82 -4.83 -1.89
CA THR A 60 6.68 -5.78 -3.02
C THR A 60 5.23 -5.99 -3.43
N ALA A 61 4.30 -6.20 -2.47
CA ALA A 61 2.89 -6.38 -2.79
C ALA A 61 2.26 -5.14 -3.46
N ASP A 62 2.72 -3.93 -3.09
CA ASP A 62 2.25 -2.69 -3.73
C ASP A 62 2.77 -2.58 -5.16
N LEU A 63 4.02 -2.98 -5.43
CA LEU A 63 4.54 -2.99 -6.79
C LEU A 63 3.77 -3.96 -7.69
N PHE A 64 3.39 -5.16 -7.17
CA PHE A 64 2.49 -6.07 -7.90
C PHE A 64 1.17 -5.38 -8.25
N ALA A 65 0.53 -4.70 -7.29
CA ALA A 65 -0.71 -3.97 -7.53
C ALA A 65 -0.53 -2.86 -8.56
N MET A 66 0.58 -2.11 -8.51
CA MET A 66 0.90 -0.99 -9.41
C MET A 66 1.07 -1.42 -10.86
N VAL A 67 1.66 -2.59 -11.10
CA VAL A 67 1.81 -3.13 -12.47
C VAL A 67 0.62 -3.98 -12.93
N GLY A 68 -0.45 -4.05 -12.12
CA GLY A 68 -1.66 -4.81 -12.45
C GLY A 68 -1.52 -6.32 -12.32
N ALA A 69 -0.45 -6.82 -11.68
CA ALA A 69 -0.23 -8.24 -11.44
C ALA A 69 -0.95 -8.71 -10.17
N ASP A 70 -1.29 -10.00 -10.12
CA ASP A 70 -1.85 -10.62 -8.93
C ASP A 70 -0.80 -10.70 -7.82
N VAL A 71 -1.21 -10.31 -6.61
CA VAL A 71 -0.34 -10.38 -5.43
C VAL A 71 -0.27 -11.85 -4.96
N PRO A 72 0.93 -12.45 -4.90
CA PRO A 72 1.08 -13.82 -4.41
C PRO A 72 0.58 -13.98 -2.97
N ASP A 73 0.00 -15.14 -2.62
CA ASP A 73 -0.53 -15.44 -1.28
C ASP A 73 0.50 -15.20 -0.17
N ALA A 74 1.76 -15.52 -0.45
CA ALA A 74 2.86 -15.26 0.49
C ALA A 74 3.06 -13.76 0.82
N LEU A 75 2.53 -12.85 0.03
CA LEU A 75 2.59 -11.39 0.22
C LEU A 75 1.24 -10.79 0.64
N ALA A 76 0.16 -11.52 0.46
CA ALA A 76 -1.20 -11.09 0.84
C ALA A 76 -1.40 -11.13 2.38
N PRO A 77 -2.41 -10.44 2.91
CA PRO A 77 -2.85 -10.59 4.29
C PRO A 77 -3.18 -12.06 4.62
N ALA A 78 -2.67 -12.57 5.75
CA ALA A 78 -2.87 -13.96 6.14
C ALA A 78 -4.26 -14.20 6.76
N ASP A 79 -4.71 -13.29 7.62
CA ASP A 79 -6.03 -13.32 8.27
C ASP A 79 -6.87 -12.11 7.84
N THR A 80 -7.82 -12.31 6.93
CA THR A 80 -8.66 -11.21 6.43
C THR A 80 -9.63 -10.68 7.47
N THR A 81 -9.92 -11.42 8.55
CA THR A 81 -10.81 -10.97 9.64
C THR A 81 -10.12 -9.94 10.54
N ALA A 82 -8.80 -10.05 10.71
CA ALA A 82 -7.98 -9.12 11.47
C ALA A 82 -8.07 -7.68 10.94
N GLY A 83 -8.31 -7.50 9.64
CA GLY A 83 -8.43 -6.18 9.01
C GLY A 83 -9.48 -5.27 9.63
N SER A 84 -10.52 -5.85 10.23
CA SER A 84 -11.56 -5.09 10.95
C SER A 84 -11.07 -4.40 12.22
N LEU A 85 -9.95 -4.84 12.80
CA LEU A 85 -9.34 -4.32 14.01
C LEU A 85 -8.33 -3.20 13.73
N VAL A 86 -7.82 -3.09 12.50
CA VAL A 86 -6.81 -2.09 12.12
C VAL A 86 -7.25 -0.66 12.42
N PRO A 87 -8.50 -0.23 12.11
CA PRO A 87 -8.92 1.13 12.42
C PRO A 87 -8.85 1.50 13.90
N ASP A 88 -9.14 0.55 14.79
CA ASP A 88 -9.09 0.77 16.24
C ASP A 88 -7.64 0.92 16.72
N LEU A 89 -6.73 0.10 16.23
CA LEU A 89 -5.30 0.26 16.46
C LEU A 89 -4.82 1.64 15.98
N VAL A 90 -5.15 2.03 14.76
CA VAL A 90 -4.76 3.33 14.18
C VAL A 90 -5.25 4.49 15.05
N ARG A 91 -6.50 4.47 15.47
CA ARG A 91 -7.08 5.51 16.33
C ARG A 91 -6.38 5.65 17.68
N ARG A 92 -5.87 4.53 18.23
CA ARG A 92 -5.09 4.52 19.48
C ARG A 92 -3.67 5.03 19.28
N THR A 93 -3.10 4.87 18.07
CA THR A 93 -1.69 5.15 17.80
C THR A 93 -1.43 6.48 17.11
N VAL A 94 -2.41 7.07 16.42
CA VAL A 94 -2.22 8.30 15.63
C VAL A 94 -1.66 9.45 16.46
N ALA A 95 -2.11 9.60 17.71
CA ALA A 95 -1.66 10.65 18.64
C ALA A 95 -0.44 10.25 19.50
N LEU A 96 0.08 9.03 19.37
CA LEU A 96 1.26 8.63 20.15
C LEU A 96 2.52 9.35 19.64
N PRO A 97 3.47 9.66 20.53
CA PRO A 97 4.78 10.17 20.15
C PRO A 97 5.54 9.16 19.26
N PRO A 98 6.49 9.63 18.43
CA PRO A 98 7.26 8.75 17.52
C PRO A 98 7.91 7.56 18.23
N GLU A 99 8.50 7.77 19.41
CA GLU A 99 9.20 6.73 20.19
C GLU A 99 8.26 5.60 20.61
N LYS A 100 7.01 5.93 20.97
CA LYS A 100 5.99 4.93 21.32
C LYS A 100 5.52 4.16 20.06
N LYS A 101 5.40 4.84 18.92
CA LYS A 101 5.10 4.18 17.63
C LYS A 101 6.23 3.21 17.24
N ASP A 102 7.49 3.62 17.38
CA ASP A 102 8.65 2.76 17.11
C ASP A 102 8.70 1.55 18.06
N ALA A 103 8.36 1.74 19.35
CA ALA A 103 8.26 0.64 20.31
C ALA A 103 7.17 -0.36 19.91
N LEU A 104 6.01 0.10 19.45
CA LEU A 104 4.94 -0.76 18.92
C LEU A 104 5.41 -1.54 17.69
N ARG A 105 6.08 -0.89 16.74
CA ARG A 105 6.60 -1.56 15.55
C ARG A 105 7.66 -2.63 15.89
N LYS A 106 8.54 -2.35 16.85
CA LYS A 106 9.49 -3.34 17.37
C LYS A 106 8.78 -4.54 18.01
N PHE A 107 7.71 -4.28 18.77
CA PHE A 107 6.89 -5.34 19.35
C PHE A 107 6.23 -6.20 18.25
N VAL A 108 5.63 -5.58 17.23
CA VAL A 108 5.06 -6.29 16.07
C VAL A 108 6.12 -7.12 15.35
N ALA A 109 7.34 -6.59 15.15
CA ALA A 109 8.43 -7.31 14.50
C ALA A 109 8.93 -8.51 15.31
N SER A 110 8.75 -8.52 16.65
CA SER A 110 9.11 -9.63 17.53
C SER A 110 8.06 -10.74 17.60
N MET A 111 6.85 -10.50 17.09
CA MET A 111 5.79 -11.50 17.11
C MET A 111 6.08 -12.64 16.14
N PRO A 112 5.79 -13.88 16.55
CA PRO A 112 5.91 -15.03 15.64
C PRO A 112 4.93 -14.82 14.46
N ARG A 113 5.41 -15.05 13.25
CA ARG A 113 4.54 -15.07 12.09
C ARG A 113 3.83 -16.40 12.04
N GLU A 114 2.52 -16.37 12.19
CA GLU A 114 1.70 -17.55 11.95
C GLU A 114 1.66 -17.79 10.43
N GLU A 115 2.19 -18.94 10.01
CA GLU A 115 2.00 -19.41 8.64
C GLU A 115 0.54 -19.85 8.51
N SER A 116 -0.23 -19.10 7.71
CA SER A 116 -1.57 -19.56 7.37
C SER A 116 -1.47 -20.84 6.57
N THR A 117 -1.98 -21.94 7.12
CA THR A 117 -2.10 -23.21 6.42
C THR A 117 -3.32 -23.22 5.49
N GLU A 118 -4.20 -22.25 5.62
CA GLU A 118 -5.38 -22.10 4.78
C GLU A 118 -5.08 -21.22 3.57
N PRO A 119 -5.60 -21.54 2.39
CA PRO A 119 -5.45 -20.69 1.22
C PRO A 119 -6.14 -19.34 1.48
N VAL A 120 -5.51 -18.27 1.00
CA VAL A 120 -6.09 -16.91 1.10
C VAL A 120 -7.47 -16.91 0.45
N PRO A 121 -8.53 -16.49 1.16
CA PRO A 121 -9.88 -16.46 0.61
C PRO A 121 -9.94 -15.60 -0.64
N ARG A 122 -10.67 -16.06 -1.66
CA ARG A 122 -10.91 -15.25 -2.87
C ARG A 122 -11.57 -13.94 -2.49
N LEU A 123 -11.13 -12.86 -3.15
CA LEU A 123 -11.76 -11.55 -2.99
C LEU A 123 -13.25 -11.62 -3.32
N PRO A 124 -14.11 -11.03 -2.48
CA PRO A 124 -15.52 -10.84 -2.83
C PRO A 124 -15.65 -10.09 -4.15
N LEU A 125 -16.70 -10.38 -4.93
CA LEU A 125 -16.93 -9.75 -6.23
C LEU A 125 -16.93 -8.20 -6.16
N TYR A 126 -17.45 -7.65 -5.05
CA TYR A 126 -17.50 -6.20 -4.86
C TYR A 126 -16.12 -5.56 -4.57
N GLU A 127 -15.07 -6.35 -4.28
CA GLU A 127 -13.68 -5.88 -4.15
C GLU A 127 -12.80 -6.25 -5.35
N GLN A 128 -13.39 -6.82 -6.40
CA GLN A 128 -12.71 -7.11 -7.65
C GLN A 128 -12.86 -5.90 -8.59
N TYR A 129 -11.84 -5.07 -8.66
CA TYR A 129 -11.87 -3.85 -9.44
C TYR A 129 -11.35 -4.07 -10.86
N SER A 130 -12.07 -3.56 -11.86
CA SER A 130 -11.54 -3.41 -13.22
C SER A 130 -10.37 -2.43 -13.22
N PRO A 131 -9.39 -2.57 -14.13
CA PRO A 131 -8.28 -1.62 -14.24
C PRO A 131 -8.75 -0.17 -14.34
N GLY A 132 -8.15 0.72 -13.56
CA GLY A 132 -8.46 2.15 -13.56
C GLY A 132 -7.72 2.90 -12.45
N PRO A 133 -7.66 4.24 -12.52
CA PRO A 133 -6.91 5.05 -11.55
C PRO A 133 -7.29 4.79 -10.09
N GLY A 134 -8.58 4.64 -9.79
CA GLY A 134 -9.08 4.39 -8.44
C GLY A 134 -8.92 2.93 -7.97
N ALA A 135 -8.85 1.98 -8.90
CA ALA A 135 -8.68 0.56 -8.57
C ALA A 135 -7.33 0.30 -7.88
N LEU A 136 -6.28 0.97 -8.33
CA LEU A 136 -4.92 0.77 -7.86
C LEU A 136 -4.76 1.08 -6.35
N PRO A 137 -5.08 2.29 -5.85
CA PRO A 137 -4.95 2.59 -4.43
C PRO A 137 -5.89 1.73 -3.56
N MET A 138 -7.03 1.28 -4.08
CA MET A 138 -7.91 0.34 -3.37
C MET A 138 -7.31 -1.07 -3.27
N ARG A 139 -6.60 -1.55 -4.31
CA ARG A 139 -5.83 -2.80 -4.24
C ARG A 139 -4.68 -2.69 -3.22
N MET A 140 -4.01 -1.54 -3.16
CA MET A 140 -2.96 -1.28 -2.17
C MET A 140 -3.52 -1.18 -0.74
N ALA A 141 -4.72 -0.61 -0.54
CA ALA A 141 -5.42 -0.66 0.75
C ALA A 141 -5.70 -2.13 1.15
N ARG A 142 -6.09 -2.97 0.19
CA ARG A 142 -6.27 -4.40 0.42
C ARG A 142 -4.98 -5.11 0.84
N ASN A 143 -3.83 -4.73 0.28
CA ASN A 143 -2.52 -5.25 0.72
C ASN A 143 -2.25 -4.96 2.20
N ARG A 144 -2.91 -3.98 2.80
CA ARG A 144 -2.87 -3.61 4.22
C ARG A 144 -4.01 -4.22 5.03
N ASN A 145 -4.69 -5.20 4.47
CA ASN A 145 -5.85 -5.85 5.08
C ASN A 145 -7.04 -4.90 5.35
N LEU A 146 -7.19 -3.84 4.54
CA LEU A 146 -8.27 -2.86 4.68
C LEU A 146 -9.36 -3.16 3.65
N ASN A 147 -10.50 -3.71 4.09
CA ASN A 147 -11.74 -3.73 3.31
C ASN A 147 -12.37 -2.31 3.26
N TRP A 148 -13.46 -2.11 2.56
CA TRP A 148 -14.08 -0.79 2.41
C TRP A 148 -14.38 -0.09 3.73
N THR A 149 -14.93 -0.82 4.71
CA THR A 149 -15.27 -0.26 6.03
C THR A 149 -14.01 0.08 6.84
N ALA A 150 -13.03 -0.81 6.84
CA ALA A 150 -11.76 -0.57 7.50
C ALA A 150 -11.01 0.60 6.83
N THR A 151 -11.04 0.69 5.50
CA THR A 151 -10.49 1.83 4.75
C THR A 151 -11.13 3.13 5.23
N ALA A 152 -12.46 3.24 5.22
CA ALA A 152 -13.17 4.48 5.61
C ALA A 152 -12.80 4.93 7.04
N LYS A 153 -12.79 4.01 8.00
CA LYS A 153 -12.46 4.30 9.39
C LYS A 153 -10.99 4.66 9.60
N THR A 154 -10.08 3.96 8.89
CA THR A 154 -8.62 4.22 8.96
C THR A 154 -8.30 5.60 8.38
N PHE A 155 -8.87 5.93 7.22
CA PHE A 155 -8.67 7.24 6.61
C PHE A 155 -9.19 8.36 7.49
N GLN A 156 -10.37 8.22 8.08
CA GLN A 156 -10.90 9.18 9.04
C GLN A 156 -9.94 9.38 10.22
N ALA A 157 -9.38 8.31 10.76
CA ALA A 157 -8.48 8.39 11.89
C ALA A 157 -7.14 9.07 11.55
N VAL A 158 -6.61 8.86 10.33
CA VAL A 158 -5.32 9.39 9.89
C VAL A 158 -5.44 10.81 9.35
N THR A 159 -6.45 11.08 8.52
CA THR A 159 -6.58 12.34 7.76
C THR A 159 -7.60 13.30 8.34
N GLY A 160 -8.43 12.83 9.27
CA GLY A 160 -9.57 13.60 9.80
C GLY A 160 -10.74 13.72 8.83
N ARG A 161 -10.61 13.25 7.58
CA ARG A 161 -11.68 13.33 6.57
C ARG A 161 -12.53 12.08 6.58
N TYR A 162 -13.82 12.26 6.58
CA TYR A 162 -14.79 11.16 6.53
C TYR A 162 -15.34 10.96 5.12
N TRP A 163 -15.12 9.78 4.59
CA TRP A 163 -15.78 9.26 3.40
C TRP A 163 -16.46 7.94 3.74
N SER A 164 -17.63 7.68 3.19
CA SER A 164 -18.32 6.42 3.45
C SER A 164 -17.57 5.23 2.84
N ALA A 165 -17.76 4.03 3.40
CA ALA A 165 -17.24 2.80 2.82
C ALA A 165 -17.65 2.61 1.34
N ALA A 166 -18.91 2.96 1.00
CA ALA A 166 -19.43 2.92 -0.36
C ALA A 166 -18.70 3.90 -1.31
N THR A 167 -18.23 5.03 -0.80
CA THR A 167 -17.43 5.99 -1.58
C THR A 167 -16.11 5.35 -2.02
N TYR A 168 -15.38 4.69 -1.12
CA TYR A 168 -14.14 3.98 -1.47
C TYR A 168 -14.39 2.87 -2.48
N GLY A 169 -15.46 2.07 -2.29
CA GLY A 169 -15.88 1.09 -3.28
C GLY A 169 -16.21 1.72 -4.64
N GLY A 170 -16.89 2.86 -4.63
CA GLY A 170 -17.18 3.65 -5.83
C GLY A 170 -15.93 4.13 -6.55
N VAL A 171 -14.91 4.58 -5.80
CA VAL A 171 -13.60 4.97 -6.34
C VAL A 171 -12.91 3.75 -6.97
N GLY A 172 -12.84 2.62 -6.27
CA GLY A 172 -12.24 1.40 -6.79
C GLY A 172 -12.86 0.90 -8.09
N HIS A 173 -14.17 1.07 -8.25
CA HIS A 173 -14.91 0.70 -9.46
C HIS A 173 -14.96 1.81 -10.53
N GLY A 174 -14.33 2.96 -10.31
CA GLY A 174 -14.36 4.09 -11.23
C GLY A 174 -15.71 4.80 -11.33
N ARG A 175 -16.66 4.50 -10.43
CA ARG A 175 -17.97 5.19 -10.34
C ARG A 175 -17.87 6.55 -9.67
N ILE A 176 -16.87 6.71 -8.83
CA ILE A 176 -16.49 7.97 -8.18
C ILE A 176 -15.07 8.27 -8.61
N GLN A 177 -14.83 9.49 -9.05
CA GLN A 177 -13.51 9.91 -9.51
C GLN A 177 -12.52 9.95 -8.34
N LEU A 178 -11.32 9.42 -8.54
CA LEU A 178 -10.19 9.65 -7.65
C LEU A 178 -9.71 11.09 -7.83
N THR A 179 -9.92 11.92 -6.81
CA THR A 179 -9.48 13.33 -6.85
C THR A 179 -8.05 13.49 -6.35
N PRO A 180 -7.36 14.60 -6.68
CA PRO A 180 -6.03 14.92 -6.16
C PRO A 180 -5.95 14.88 -4.62
N GLU A 181 -6.96 15.40 -3.93
CA GLU A 181 -7.04 15.44 -2.47
C GLU A 181 -7.18 14.01 -1.89
N LEU A 182 -8.02 13.19 -2.53
CA LEU A 182 -8.17 11.78 -2.11
C LEU A 182 -6.89 10.98 -2.39
N LEU A 183 -6.13 11.32 -3.45
CA LEU A 183 -4.82 10.72 -3.71
C LEU A 183 -3.82 11.02 -2.58
N LEU A 184 -3.82 12.25 -2.03
CA LEU A 184 -3.01 12.59 -0.86
C LEU A 184 -3.44 11.82 0.38
N ASP A 185 -4.73 11.64 0.60
CA ASP A 185 -5.22 10.81 1.71
C ASP A 185 -4.75 9.36 1.56
N PHE A 186 -4.78 8.79 0.35
CA PHE A 186 -4.18 7.49 0.07
C PHE A 186 -2.68 7.47 0.34
N SER A 187 -1.93 8.47 -0.11
CA SER A 187 -0.50 8.60 0.17
C SER A 187 -0.21 8.54 1.68
N ALA A 188 -0.97 9.28 2.48
CA ALA A 188 -0.81 9.34 3.94
C ALA A 188 -1.08 7.99 4.62
N VAL A 189 -2.13 7.26 4.22
CA VAL A 189 -2.51 5.99 4.83
C VAL A 189 -1.66 4.83 4.32
N LEU A 190 -1.33 4.85 3.03
CA LEU A 190 -0.55 3.78 2.40
C LEU A 190 0.97 3.92 2.68
N GLY A 191 1.46 5.08 3.12
CA GLY A 191 2.89 5.32 3.28
C GLY A 191 3.65 5.30 1.95
N VAL A 192 2.97 5.63 0.85
CA VAL A 192 3.55 5.68 -0.50
C VAL A 192 3.62 7.14 -0.92
N ALA A 193 4.74 7.55 -1.50
CA ALA A 193 4.91 8.92 -1.95
C ALA A 193 3.80 9.32 -2.94
N SER A 194 3.26 10.54 -2.77
CA SER A 194 2.20 11.05 -3.65
C SER A 194 2.64 11.11 -5.12
N GLY A 195 3.94 11.38 -5.37
CA GLY A 195 4.53 11.31 -6.71
C GLY A 195 4.49 9.92 -7.34
N ASP A 196 4.72 8.85 -6.55
CA ASP A 196 4.61 7.48 -7.04
C ASP A 196 3.16 7.14 -7.40
N LEU A 197 2.21 7.53 -6.54
CA LEU A 197 0.78 7.35 -6.84
C LEU A 197 0.36 8.16 -8.07
N ALA A 198 0.85 9.38 -8.21
CA ALA A 198 0.62 10.23 -9.39
C ALA A 198 1.14 9.56 -10.66
N ALA A 199 2.36 9.05 -10.62
CA ALA A 199 2.98 8.39 -11.78
C ALA A 199 2.20 7.17 -12.26
N VAL A 200 1.54 6.43 -11.35
CA VAL A 200 0.80 5.22 -11.71
C VAL A 200 -0.69 5.46 -11.97
N THR A 201 -1.28 6.50 -11.40
CA THR A 201 -2.71 6.83 -11.60
C THR A 201 -2.94 7.89 -12.67
N GLY A 202 -1.90 8.66 -13.02
CA GLY A 202 -2.02 9.81 -13.94
C GLY A 202 -2.70 11.04 -13.30
N ILE A 203 -2.88 11.06 -11.97
CA ILE A 203 -3.53 12.14 -11.23
C ILE A 203 -2.46 12.92 -10.47
N GLU A 204 -2.28 14.19 -10.81
CA GLU A 204 -1.31 15.05 -10.11
C GLU A 204 -1.83 15.44 -8.73
N PRO A 205 -1.06 15.21 -7.65
CA PRO A 205 -1.45 15.63 -6.32
C PRO A 205 -1.33 17.17 -6.20
N PRO A 206 -2.17 17.81 -5.40
CA PRO A 206 -1.90 19.18 -5.00
C PRO A 206 -0.60 19.19 -4.18
N GLY A 207 0.25 20.18 -4.38
CA GLY A 207 1.66 20.23 -3.93
C GLY A 207 1.98 20.08 -2.43
N ALA A 208 1.12 19.46 -1.64
CA ALA A 208 1.33 19.17 -0.22
C ALA A 208 1.71 17.71 -0.01
N SER A 209 2.79 17.46 0.72
CA SER A 209 3.14 16.11 1.19
C SER A 209 2.45 15.83 2.52
N PRO A 210 2.10 14.54 2.82
CA PRO A 210 1.63 14.15 4.15
C PRO A 210 2.63 14.58 5.22
N GLY A 211 2.12 15.07 6.35
CA GLY A 211 2.98 15.50 7.45
C GLY A 211 3.71 14.32 8.12
N PRO A 212 4.84 14.57 8.80
CA PRO A 212 5.64 13.52 9.45
C PRO A 212 4.88 12.73 10.52
N ALA A 213 3.80 13.30 11.08
CA ALA A 213 2.98 12.63 12.10
C ALA A 213 2.27 11.37 11.58
N THR A 214 2.03 11.26 10.29
CA THR A 214 1.33 10.14 9.66
C THR A 214 2.28 9.01 9.24
N ALA A 215 3.56 9.28 8.99
CA ALA A 215 4.53 8.30 8.50
C ALA A 215 4.62 7.04 9.38
N GLY A 216 4.86 7.18 10.68
CA GLY A 216 4.94 6.03 11.59
C GLY A 216 3.64 5.22 11.72
N VAL A 217 2.48 5.83 11.42
CA VAL A 217 1.19 5.13 11.42
C VAL A 217 1.04 4.29 10.15
N ALA A 218 1.39 4.82 8.99
CA ALA A 218 1.35 4.09 7.72
C ALA A 218 2.25 2.84 7.76
N GLU A 219 3.45 2.99 8.31
CA GLU A 219 4.37 1.88 8.55
C GLU A 219 3.78 0.83 9.50
N LEU A 220 3.15 1.26 10.60
CA LEU A 220 2.50 0.33 11.53
C LEU A 220 1.35 -0.43 10.84
N ILE A 221 0.51 0.25 10.04
CA ILE A 221 -0.56 -0.40 9.26
C ILE A 221 0.03 -1.47 8.36
N TRP A 222 1.17 -1.20 7.72
CA TRP A 222 1.86 -2.18 6.90
C TRP A 222 2.39 -3.35 7.72
N ASP A 223 3.04 -3.10 8.84
CA ASP A 223 3.68 -4.11 9.67
C ASP A 223 2.66 -5.13 10.23
N VAL A 224 1.46 -4.66 10.61
CA VAL A 224 0.40 -5.50 11.19
C VAL A 224 -0.46 -6.25 10.17
N ARG A 225 -0.33 -5.98 8.87
CA ARG A 225 -1.23 -6.49 7.84
C ARG A 225 -1.34 -8.02 7.76
N ARG A 226 -0.35 -8.74 8.28
CA ARG A 226 -0.27 -10.20 8.27
C ARG A 226 -0.43 -10.84 9.65
N LEU A 227 -0.75 -10.07 10.67
CA LEU A 227 -1.03 -10.60 12.00
C LEU A 227 -2.41 -11.26 12.03
N ALA A 228 -2.53 -12.32 12.82
CA ALA A 228 -3.82 -12.88 13.20
C ALA A 228 -4.63 -11.89 14.07
N ALA A 229 -5.94 -12.04 14.12
CA ALA A 229 -6.81 -11.15 14.90
C ALA A 229 -6.41 -11.10 16.38
N SER A 230 -6.03 -12.25 16.99
CA SER A 230 -5.56 -12.32 18.37
C SER A 230 -4.28 -11.53 18.60
N GLN A 231 -3.33 -11.59 17.66
CA GLN A 231 -2.08 -10.83 17.72
C GLN A 231 -2.33 -9.33 17.56
N LEU A 232 -3.21 -8.96 16.63
CA LEU A 232 -3.58 -7.55 16.41
C LEU A 232 -4.27 -6.97 17.64
N GLN A 233 -5.08 -7.77 18.37
CA GLN A 233 -5.66 -7.35 19.65
C GLN A 233 -4.58 -7.08 20.69
N GLN A 234 -3.55 -7.93 20.82
CA GLN A 234 -2.43 -7.69 21.74
C GLN A 234 -1.69 -6.38 21.43
N VAL A 235 -1.45 -6.08 20.14
CA VAL A 235 -0.85 -4.81 19.71
C VAL A 235 -1.74 -3.63 20.09
N SER A 236 -3.06 -3.76 19.94
CA SER A 236 -4.04 -2.73 20.28
C SER A 236 -4.09 -2.47 21.79
N ASP A 237 -4.01 -3.51 22.61
CA ASP A 237 -4.01 -3.40 24.07
C ASP A 237 -2.71 -2.74 24.57
N LEU A 238 -1.57 -3.09 23.96
CA LEU A 238 -0.30 -2.42 24.24
C LEU A 238 -0.37 -0.93 23.86
N ALA A 239 -0.91 -0.60 22.67
CA ALA A 239 -1.09 0.78 22.25
C ALA A 239 -1.97 1.58 23.22
N GLU A 240 -3.04 0.98 23.73
CA GLU A 240 -3.90 1.63 24.74
C GLU A 240 -3.16 1.86 26.05
N SER A 241 -2.33 0.91 26.50
CA SER A 241 -1.52 1.08 27.71
C SER A 241 -0.49 2.22 27.59
N MET A 242 0.01 2.46 26.37
CA MET A 242 0.97 3.53 26.10
C MET A 242 0.34 4.93 26.07
N ARG A 243 -0.98 5.06 25.98
CA ARG A 243 -1.69 6.35 26.01
C ARG A 243 -1.79 6.95 27.40
N LYS A 244 -1.70 6.11 28.41
CA LYS A 244 -1.69 6.51 29.84
C LYS A 244 -0.31 7.01 30.22
#